data_ed187477f0b344e3dff0081eb41ac36d
#
_entry.id   ed187477f0b344e3dff0081eb41ac36d
#
_cell.length_a   1.000
_cell.length_b   1.000
_cell.length_c   1.000
_cell.angle_alpha   90.00
_cell.angle_beta   90.00
_cell.angle_gamma   90.00
#
_symmetry.space_group_name_H-M   'P 1'
#
loop_
_entity.id
_entity.type
_entity.pdbx_description
1 polymer ?
#
loop_
_entity_poly.entity_id
_entity_poly.type
_entity_poly.pdbx_seq_one_letter_code
_entity_poly.pdbx_strand_id
1 'polypeptide(L)'
;MNIKAFIISIAFGCSILANGQERIVQNRPYADLRPFHLGISIGTHVQDLELMNVGPQTINNADGTVTRQLITTDQSRWDMGFNVGVYGEFRINEFLQMRIAPTMYFGSRHIVFHNSTTETVTENQQDMKTVYICAPIDLIFAAPRFNNHRPYILGGITPAINLSGKDKDYIKLKKYDTFAEIGLGCDFYLPFFKVRPELKFMYSLMNSLDKDHIKRIEDKSMLPYSNSISEAHSKMIVLTFYFE
;
A
#
# COMPACT_ATOMS: atom_id res chain seq x y z
N MET A 1 15.99 -19.27 13.30
CA MET A 1 14.82 -20.15 13.11
C MET A 1 15.09 -21.04 11.90
N ASN A 2 15.12 -22.36 12.08
CA ASN A 2 15.48 -23.28 10.99
C ASN A 2 14.37 -23.31 9.93
N ILE A 3 14.71 -22.92 8.69
CA ILE A 3 13.78 -22.92 7.53
C ILE A 3 13.09 -24.29 7.37
N LYS A 4 13.80 -25.39 7.66
CA LYS A 4 13.22 -26.74 7.64
C LYS A 4 12.11 -26.94 8.67
N ALA A 5 12.25 -26.39 9.87
CA ALA A 5 11.22 -26.46 10.92
C ALA A 5 9.98 -25.61 10.54
N PHE A 6 10.18 -24.48 9.89
CA PHE A 6 9.10 -23.62 9.40
C PHE A 6 8.28 -24.29 8.28
N ILE A 7 8.96 -24.92 7.31
CA ILE A 7 8.31 -25.68 6.22
C ILE A 7 7.53 -26.88 6.79
N ILE A 8 8.09 -27.60 7.76
CA ILE A 8 7.42 -28.74 8.40
C ILE A 8 6.18 -28.28 9.17
N SER A 9 6.24 -27.12 9.87
CA SER A 9 5.08 -26.55 10.56
C SER A 9 3.96 -26.14 9.61
N ILE A 10 4.30 -25.57 8.44
CA ILE A 10 3.31 -25.24 7.40
C ILE A 10 2.70 -26.50 6.81
N ALA A 11 3.51 -27.53 6.50
CA ALA A 11 3.03 -28.80 5.97
C ALA A 11 2.12 -29.53 6.97
N PHE A 12 2.46 -29.50 8.26
CA PHE A 12 1.62 -30.08 9.33
C PHE A 12 0.33 -29.31 9.54
N GLY A 13 0.35 -27.98 9.45
CA GLY A 13 -0.85 -27.13 9.48
C GLY A 13 -1.80 -27.42 8.32
N CYS A 14 -1.28 -27.64 7.11
CA CYS A 14 -2.09 -28.00 5.94
C CYS A 14 -2.74 -29.40 6.06
N SER A 15 -2.09 -30.37 6.72
CA SER A 15 -2.62 -31.72 6.88
C SER A 15 -3.78 -31.80 7.91
N ILE A 16 -3.84 -30.90 8.87
CA ILE A 16 -4.96 -30.83 9.84
C ILE A 16 -6.24 -30.30 9.16
N LEU A 17 -6.11 -29.50 8.10
CA LEU A 17 -7.23 -28.98 7.32
C LEU A 17 -7.82 -30.00 6.31
N ALA A 18 -7.18 -31.14 6.12
CA ALA A 18 -7.57 -32.16 5.15
C ALA A 18 -8.63 -33.16 5.67
N ASN A 19 -9.09 -33.02 6.91
CA ASN A 19 -10.13 -33.89 7.49
C ASN A 19 -11.53 -33.33 7.21
N GLY A 20 -12.23 -33.88 6.25
CA GLY A 20 -13.65 -33.66 6.12
C GLY A 20 -14.14 -33.58 4.69
N GLN A 21 -14.22 -34.72 4.02
CA GLN A 21 -15.12 -34.88 2.85
C GLN A 21 -16.57 -35.08 3.30
N GLU A 22 -17.06 -34.32 4.27
CA GLU A 22 -18.49 -34.15 4.38
C GLU A 22 -18.96 -33.28 3.20
N ARG A 23 -19.93 -33.74 2.44
CA ARG A 23 -20.60 -32.96 1.38
C ARG A 23 -21.30 -31.78 2.05
N ILE A 24 -20.59 -30.69 2.24
CA ILE A 24 -21.16 -29.45 2.74
C ILE A 24 -22.06 -28.88 1.65
N VAL A 25 -23.27 -28.49 2.02
CA VAL A 25 -24.20 -27.82 1.12
C VAL A 25 -23.51 -26.58 0.51
N GLN A 26 -23.49 -26.52 -0.81
CA GLN A 26 -22.95 -25.34 -1.50
C GLN A 26 -23.89 -24.16 -1.32
N ASN A 27 -23.41 -23.14 -0.63
CA ASN A 27 -24.10 -21.86 -0.49
C ASN A 27 -24.02 -21.11 -1.83
N ARG A 28 -25.12 -20.48 -2.27
CA ARG A 28 -25.16 -19.65 -3.49
C ARG A 28 -24.56 -20.38 -4.73
N PRO A 29 -25.06 -21.53 -5.15
CA PRO A 29 -24.40 -22.40 -6.14
C PRO A 29 -24.23 -21.75 -7.52
N TYR A 30 -25.04 -20.75 -7.87
CA TYR A 30 -24.99 -20.03 -9.15
C TYR A 30 -24.29 -18.66 -9.06
N ALA A 31 -23.71 -18.32 -7.92
CA ALA A 31 -23.07 -17.01 -7.76
C ALA A 31 -21.94 -16.79 -8.78
N ASP A 32 -21.10 -17.81 -9.00
CA ASP A 32 -19.95 -17.72 -9.91
C ASP A 32 -20.32 -17.70 -11.39
N LEU A 33 -21.57 -17.99 -11.73
CA LEU A 33 -22.06 -17.97 -13.12
C LEU A 33 -22.51 -16.58 -13.57
N ARG A 34 -22.67 -15.64 -12.65
CA ARG A 34 -23.07 -14.28 -12.97
C ARG A 34 -21.97 -13.57 -13.75
N PRO A 35 -22.29 -12.84 -14.84
CA PRO A 35 -21.30 -12.13 -15.63
C PRO A 35 -20.74 -10.91 -14.90
N PHE A 36 -21.48 -10.36 -13.94
CA PHE A 36 -21.13 -9.13 -13.24
C PHE A 36 -21.48 -9.20 -11.75
N HIS A 37 -20.56 -8.71 -10.92
CA HIS A 37 -20.71 -8.64 -9.48
C HIS A 37 -20.47 -7.20 -9.01
N LEU A 38 -21.22 -6.74 -8.04
CA LEU A 38 -21.05 -5.47 -7.36
C LEU A 38 -20.97 -5.69 -5.87
N GLY A 39 -20.20 -4.86 -5.20
CA GLY A 39 -20.11 -4.91 -3.75
C GLY A 39 -19.35 -3.73 -3.16
N ILE A 40 -19.17 -3.83 -1.87
CA ILE A 40 -18.44 -2.84 -1.07
C ILE A 40 -17.17 -3.46 -0.50
N SER A 41 -16.20 -2.62 -0.18
CA SER A 41 -14.95 -3.05 0.45
C SER A 41 -14.62 -2.17 1.63
N ILE A 42 -14.07 -2.80 2.65
CA ILE A 42 -13.50 -2.13 3.83
C ILE A 42 -12.23 -2.86 4.24
N GLY A 43 -11.25 -2.13 4.67
CA GLY A 43 -9.99 -2.75 5.08
C GLY A 43 -9.08 -1.84 5.87
N THR A 44 -7.92 -2.36 6.14
CA THR A 44 -6.80 -1.66 6.77
C THR A 44 -5.56 -1.81 5.90
N HIS A 45 -4.64 -0.88 6.04
CA HIS A 45 -3.36 -0.97 5.37
C HIS A 45 -2.26 -0.47 6.29
N VAL A 46 -1.05 -0.91 6.02
CA VAL A 46 0.17 -0.30 6.52
C VAL A 46 0.93 0.29 5.36
N GLN A 47 1.49 1.47 5.55
CA GLN A 47 2.18 2.21 4.50
C GLN A 47 3.58 2.60 4.94
N ASP A 48 4.48 2.59 3.97
CA ASP A 48 5.87 2.97 4.09
C ASP A 48 6.29 3.84 2.93
N LEU A 49 7.28 4.69 3.14
CA LEU A 49 7.87 5.54 2.12
C LEU A 49 9.36 5.25 2.01
N GLU A 50 9.74 4.59 0.94
CA GLU A 50 11.14 4.35 0.62
C GLU A 50 11.76 5.66 0.12
N LEU A 51 12.72 6.19 0.87
CA LEU A 51 13.38 7.46 0.59
C LEU A 51 14.82 7.23 0.16
N MET A 52 15.20 7.78 -0.99
CA MET A 52 16.58 7.76 -1.47
C MET A 52 17.29 9.04 -1.05
N ASN A 53 18.18 8.93 -0.06
CA ASN A 53 18.95 10.06 0.45
C ASN A 53 20.09 10.44 -0.51
N VAL A 54 20.31 11.76 -0.68
CA VAL A 54 21.36 12.32 -1.57
C VAL A 54 22.77 12.19 -0.97
N GLY A 55 22.87 12.09 0.36
CA GLY A 55 24.14 12.05 1.08
C GLY A 55 24.60 13.44 1.58
N PRO A 56 25.92 13.63 1.84
CA PRO A 56 26.42 14.87 2.41
C PRO A 56 26.16 16.08 1.51
N GLN A 57 25.56 17.14 2.08
CA GLN A 57 25.23 18.38 1.41
C GLN A 57 26.10 19.51 1.89
N THR A 58 26.41 20.43 0.99
CA THR A 58 27.10 21.69 1.31
C THR A 58 26.07 22.80 1.40
N ILE A 59 25.94 23.40 2.58
CA ILE A 59 24.93 24.44 2.86
C ILE A 59 25.67 25.77 3.05
N ASN A 60 25.25 26.77 2.27
CA ASN A 60 25.69 28.13 2.43
C ASN A 60 24.73 28.81 3.43
N ASN A 61 25.24 29.09 4.62
CA ASN A 61 24.47 29.78 5.66
C ASN A 61 24.31 31.27 5.33
N ALA A 62 23.31 31.91 5.95
CA ALA A 62 23.02 33.32 5.74
C ALA A 62 24.17 34.25 6.21
N ASP A 63 25.05 33.77 7.07
CA ASP A 63 26.25 34.46 7.58
C ASP A 63 27.49 34.31 6.67
N GLY A 64 27.35 33.67 5.51
CA GLY A 64 28.41 33.41 4.55
C GLY A 64 29.30 32.21 4.90
N THR A 65 29.03 31.51 5.98
CA THR A 65 29.74 30.27 6.31
C THR A 65 29.25 29.09 5.49
N VAL A 66 30.15 28.18 5.13
CA VAL A 66 29.83 26.95 4.38
C VAL A 66 29.91 25.76 5.33
N THR A 67 28.80 25.14 5.58
CA THR A 67 28.74 23.98 6.48
C THR A 67 28.44 22.73 5.66
N ARG A 68 29.17 21.65 5.91
CA ARG A 68 28.86 20.33 5.34
C ARG A 68 27.99 19.55 6.32
N GLN A 69 26.80 19.18 5.90
CA GLN A 69 25.84 18.45 6.73
C GLN A 69 25.42 17.14 6.05
N LEU A 70 25.24 16.10 6.85
CA LEU A 70 24.64 14.84 6.41
C LEU A 70 23.22 14.78 6.99
N ILE A 71 22.23 14.95 6.12
CA ILE A 71 20.83 14.80 6.48
C ILE A 71 20.34 13.49 5.90
N THR A 72 19.96 12.56 6.77
CA THR A 72 19.30 11.30 6.40
C THR A 72 17.84 11.36 6.80
N THR A 73 17.00 10.93 5.89
CA THR A 73 15.55 10.96 6.08
C THR A 73 15.03 9.54 5.96
N ASP A 74 14.19 9.16 6.91
CA ASP A 74 13.60 7.83 6.94
C ASP A 74 12.17 7.89 7.50
N GLN A 75 11.36 6.89 7.18
CA GLN A 75 10.10 6.62 7.86
C GLN A 75 10.39 5.61 8.97
N SER A 76 10.33 6.05 10.23
CA SER A 76 10.76 5.27 11.39
C SER A 76 9.91 4.02 11.65
N ARG A 77 8.70 3.95 11.10
CA ARG A 77 7.75 2.85 11.29
C ARG A 77 6.76 2.74 10.14
N TRP A 78 6.20 1.56 9.97
CA TRP A 78 5.03 1.36 9.12
C TRP A 78 3.79 1.93 9.80
N ASP A 79 3.19 2.92 9.18
CA ASP A 79 2.01 3.59 9.70
C ASP A 79 0.73 2.93 9.21
N MET A 80 -0.21 2.77 10.14
CA MET A 80 -1.49 2.13 9.87
C MET A 80 -2.51 3.13 9.33
N GLY A 81 -3.37 2.63 8.46
CA GLY A 81 -4.50 3.37 7.92
C GLY A 81 -5.69 2.45 7.66
N PHE A 82 -6.76 3.01 7.12
CA PHE A 82 -7.93 2.26 6.71
C PHE A 82 -8.35 2.62 5.28
N ASN A 83 -9.09 1.72 4.64
CA ASN A 83 -9.62 1.94 3.31
C ASN A 83 -11.08 1.55 3.23
N VAL A 84 -11.82 2.25 2.38
CA VAL A 84 -13.21 1.97 2.06
C VAL A 84 -13.44 2.19 0.57
N GLY A 85 -14.25 1.35 -0.04
CA GLY A 85 -14.50 1.44 -1.46
C GLY A 85 -15.72 0.66 -1.92
N VAL A 86 -15.93 0.73 -3.22
CA VAL A 86 -16.90 -0.08 -3.95
C VAL A 86 -16.17 -0.83 -5.04
N TYR A 87 -16.72 -1.91 -5.54
CA TYR A 87 -16.11 -2.62 -6.66
C TYR A 87 -17.15 -3.15 -7.62
N GLY A 88 -16.74 -3.23 -8.86
CA GLY A 88 -17.42 -3.97 -9.91
C GLY A 88 -16.47 -5.01 -10.48
N GLU A 89 -16.94 -6.24 -10.66
CA GLU A 89 -16.16 -7.36 -11.16
C GLU A 89 -16.87 -8.00 -12.33
N PHE A 90 -16.14 -8.19 -13.43
CA PHE A 90 -16.58 -8.79 -14.66
C PHE A 90 -15.94 -10.16 -14.82
N ARG A 91 -16.76 -11.18 -15.03
CA ARG A 91 -16.29 -12.50 -15.35
C ARG A 91 -15.91 -12.60 -16.82
N ILE A 92 -14.64 -12.90 -17.10
CA ILE A 92 -14.15 -13.15 -18.47
C ILE A 92 -14.33 -14.62 -18.81
N ASN A 93 -13.92 -15.52 -17.92
CA ASN A 93 -14.11 -16.96 -18.03
C ASN A 93 -14.22 -17.61 -16.64
N GLU A 94 -14.15 -18.95 -16.56
CA GLU A 94 -14.28 -19.68 -15.29
C GLU A 94 -13.16 -19.35 -14.29
N PHE A 95 -11.97 -18.99 -14.79
CA PHE A 95 -10.80 -18.77 -13.96
C PHE A 95 -10.39 -17.31 -13.92
N LEU A 96 -10.76 -16.51 -14.91
CA LEU A 96 -10.29 -15.14 -15.08
C LEU A 96 -11.42 -14.15 -14.90
N GLN A 97 -11.19 -13.16 -14.04
CA GLN A 97 -12.09 -12.06 -13.74
C GLN A 97 -11.31 -10.75 -13.82
N MET A 98 -11.99 -9.67 -14.19
CA MET A 98 -11.47 -8.31 -14.16
C MET A 98 -12.26 -7.51 -13.15
N ARG A 99 -11.57 -6.85 -12.22
CA ARG A 99 -12.19 -6.01 -11.20
C ARG A 99 -11.72 -4.58 -11.30
N ILE A 100 -12.66 -3.65 -11.12
CA ILE A 100 -12.41 -2.23 -10.94
C ILE A 100 -12.96 -1.86 -9.56
N ALA A 101 -12.10 -1.31 -8.68
CA ALA A 101 -12.46 -1.11 -7.27
C ALA A 101 -12.12 0.31 -6.79
N PRO A 102 -12.88 1.34 -7.16
CA PRO A 102 -12.68 2.68 -6.62
C PRO A 102 -12.65 2.66 -5.09
N THR A 103 -11.53 3.08 -4.51
CA THR A 103 -11.23 2.95 -3.07
C THR A 103 -10.55 4.21 -2.55
N MET A 104 -10.95 4.67 -1.38
CA MET A 104 -10.29 5.73 -0.65
C MET A 104 -9.43 5.13 0.47
N TYR A 105 -8.19 5.60 0.56
CA TYR A 105 -7.23 5.23 1.59
C TYR A 105 -6.97 6.42 2.50
N PHE A 106 -7.05 6.21 3.80
CA PHE A 106 -6.82 7.22 4.82
C PHE A 106 -5.75 6.75 5.79
N GLY A 107 -4.73 7.57 5.99
CA GLY A 107 -3.63 7.23 6.91
C GLY A 107 -2.80 8.44 7.29
N SER A 108 -1.68 8.18 7.95
CA SER A 108 -0.64 9.16 8.25
C SER A 108 0.73 8.53 8.01
N ARG A 109 1.74 9.35 7.84
CA ARG A 109 3.16 8.94 7.76
C ARG A 109 3.98 9.80 8.68
N HIS A 110 4.89 9.16 9.41
CA HIS A 110 5.80 9.83 10.33
C HIS A 110 7.21 9.79 9.74
N ILE A 111 7.66 10.92 9.25
CA ILE A 111 8.96 11.08 8.62
C ILE A 111 9.91 11.72 9.63
N VAL A 112 11.08 11.13 9.78
CA VAL A 112 12.13 11.61 10.69
C VAL A 112 13.33 12.01 9.88
N PHE A 113 13.86 13.19 10.18
CA PHE A 113 15.07 13.75 9.59
C PHE A 113 16.18 13.73 10.64
N HIS A 114 17.24 13.01 10.38
CA HIS A 114 18.43 12.97 11.20
C HIS A 114 19.50 13.87 10.57
N ASN A 115 19.79 14.99 11.22
CA ASN A 115 20.88 15.87 10.79
C ASN A 115 22.12 15.60 11.64
N SER A 116 23.16 15.05 11.03
CA SER A 116 24.45 14.78 11.64
C SER A 116 25.42 15.89 11.25
N THR A 117 25.54 16.91 12.09
CA THR A 117 26.62 17.89 12.02
C THR A 117 27.75 17.41 12.92
N THR A 118 28.98 17.89 12.72
CA THR A 118 30.25 17.39 13.30
C THR A 118 30.24 17.18 14.82
N GLU A 119 29.28 17.76 15.57
CA GLU A 119 29.24 17.70 17.04
C GLU A 119 27.87 17.41 17.63
N THR A 120 26.77 17.54 16.86
CA THR A 120 25.39 17.33 17.38
C THR A 120 24.50 16.62 16.36
N VAL A 121 23.72 15.66 16.85
CA VAL A 121 22.64 15.04 16.08
C VAL A 121 21.34 15.72 16.46
N THR A 122 20.69 16.35 15.49
CA THR A 122 19.35 16.94 15.69
C THR A 122 18.32 16.15 14.89
N GLU A 123 17.18 15.89 15.52
CA GLU A 123 16.06 15.19 14.90
C GLU A 123 14.91 16.16 14.66
N ASN A 124 14.42 16.20 13.44
CA ASN A 124 13.18 16.88 13.10
C ASN A 124 12.16 15.83 12.62
N GLN A 125 10.91 16.04 12.94
CA GLN A 125 9.82 15.13 12.57
C GLN A 125 8.76 15.87 11.77
N GLN A 126 8.18 15.13 10.81
CA GLN A 126 7.03 15.61 10.03
C GLN A 126 5.94 14.54 10.02
N ASP A 127 4.77 14.93 10.50
CA ASP A 127 3.56 14.11 10.41
C ASP A 127 2.79 14.48 9.15
N MET A 128 2.76 13.60 8.18
CA MET A 128 2.06 13.79 6.91
C MET A 128 0.76 12.95 6.90
N LYS A 129 -0.39 13.62 6.91
CA LYS A 129 -1.66 12.93 6.65
C LYS A 129 -1.68 12.49 5.19
N THR A 130 -2.17 11.29 4.94
CA THR A 130 -2.28 10.72 3.59
C THR A 130 -3.73 10.39 3.27
N VAL A 131 -4.22 10.92 2.16
CA VAL A 131 -5.54 10.59 1.61
C VAL A 131 -5.35 10.32 0.12
N TYR A 132 -5.59 9.06 -0.28
CA TYR A 132 -5.53 8.67 -1.68
C TYR A 132 -6.91 8.27 -2.18
N ILE A 133 -7.26 8.74 -3.38
CA ILE A 133 -8.35 8.17 -4.18
C ILE A 133 -7.69 7.27 -5.22
N CYS A 134 -7.97 5.98 -5.14
CA CYS A 134 -7.41 4.95 -6.00
C CYS A 134 -8.49 4.30 -6.84
N ALA A 135 -8.14 3.88 -8.04
CA ALA A 135 -9.02 3.10 -8.91
C ALA A 135 -8.29 1.84 -9.41
N PRO A 136 -8.09 0.82 -8.54
CA PRO A 136 -7.47 -0.44 -8.92
C PRO A 136 -8.16 -1.08 -10.13
N ILE A 137 -7.36 -1.59 -11.05
CA ILE A 137 -7.78 -2.42 -12.18
C ILE A 137 -7.03 -3.73 -12.05
N ASP A 138 -7.71 -4.75 -11.56
CA ASP A 138 -7.16 -6.05 -11.21
C ASP A 138 -7.58 -7.13 -12.20
N LEU A 139 -6.64 -7.98 -12.56
CA LEU A 139 -6.90 -9.29 -13.13
C LEU A 139 -6.80 -10.33 -12.03
N ILE A 140 -7.90 -11.06 -11.82
CA ILE A 140 -8.04 -12.09 -10.79
C ILE A 140 -8.02 -13.44 -11.47
N PHE A 141 -7.08 -14.29 -11.06
CA PHE A 141 -7.03 -15.70 -11.45
C PHE A 141 -7.49 -16.56 -10.28
N ALA A 142 -8.69 -17.11 -10.39
CA ALA A 142 -9.35 -17.88 -9.35
C ALA A 142 -9.32 -19.37 -9.66
N ALA A 143 -9.03 -20.16 -8.64
CA ALA A 143 -9.14 -21.62 -8.72
C ALA A 143 -10.60 -22.08 -8.87
N PRO A 144 -10.86 -23.33 -9.26
CA PRO A 144 -12.18 -23.92 -9.15
C PRO A 144 -12.70 -23.84 -7.70
N ARG A 145 -13.97 -23.59 -7.55
CA ARG A 145 -14.62 -23.55 -6.24
C ARG A 145 -14.57 -24.93 -5.59
N PHE A 146 -14.05 -24.98 -4.36
CA PHE A 146 -14.08 -26.16 -3.51
C PHE A 146 -15.05 -25.93 -2.34
N ASN A 147 -16.15 -26.64 -2.32
CA ASN A 147 -17.26 -26.44 -1.36
C ASN A 147 -17.71 -24.96 -1.31
N ASN A 148 -17.40 -24.26 -0.21
CA ASN A 148 -17.74 -22.86 0.00
C ASN A 148 -16.52 -21.93 0.00
N HIS A 149 -15.41 -22.36 -0.62
CA HIS A 149 -14.16 -21.60 -0.70
C HIS A 149 -13.66 -21.57 -2.14
N ARG A 150 -13.08 -20.43 -2.53
CA ARG A 150 -12.46 -20.25 -3.84
C ARG A 150 -11.24 -19.36 -3.70
N PRO A 151 -10.03 -19.93 -3.57
CA PRO A 151 -8.80 -19.15 -3.52
C PRO A 151 -8.49 -18.54 -4.88
N TYR A 152 -7.83 -17.37 -4.86
CA TYR A 152 -7.40 -16.66 -6.04
C TYR A 152 -6.13 -15.87 -5.81
N ILE A 153 -5.45 -15.56 -6.89
CA ILE A 153 -4.37 -14.59 -6.95
C ILE A 153 -4.79 -13.44 -7.85
N LEU A 154 -4.21 -12.30 -7.64
CA LEU A 154 -4.47 -11.13 -8.47
C LEU A 154 -3.22 -10.34 -8.75
N GLY A 155 -3.26 -9.59 -9.84
CA GLY A 155 -2.28 -8.58 -10.18
C GLY A 155 -2.94 -7.46 -10.94
N GLY A 156 -2.48 -6.24 -10.72
CA GLY A 156 -3.12 -5.09 -11.32
C GLY A 156 -2.29 -3.82 -11.27
N ILE A 157 -2.93 -2.76 -11.75
CA ILE A 157 -2.39 -1.40 -11.75
C ILE A 157 -3.41 -0.49 -11.10
N THR A 158 -2.92 0.36 -10.20
CA THR A 158 -3.75 1.29 -9.44
C THR A 158 -3.33 2.72 -9.71
N PRO A 159 -4.01 3.44 -10.61
CA PRO A 159 -3.91 4.90 -10.65
C PRO A 159 -4.44 5.49 -9.35
N ALA A 160 -3.71 6.46 -8.81
CA ALA A 160 -3.99 7.09 -7.54
C ALA A 160 -3.88 8.61 -7.61
N ILE A 161 -4.79 9.28 -6.92
CA ILE A 161 -4.76 10.73 -6.73
C ILE A 161 -4.52 10.98 -5.24
N ASN A 162 -3.40 11.61 -4.93
CA ASN A 162 -3.06 12.06 -3.59
C ASN A 162 -3.73 13.42 -3.33
N LEU A 163 -4.58 13.47 -2.31
CA LEU A 163 -5.25 14.69 -1.87
C LEU A 163 -4.54 15.36 -0.69
N SER A 164 -3.43 14.79 -0.24
CA SER A 164 -2.68 15.25 0.91
C SER A 164 -1.49 16.12 0.50
N GLY A 165 -0.91 16.77 1.48
CA GLY A 165 0.28 17.58 1.34
C GLY A 165 -0.03 19.08 1.47
N LYS A 166 0.68 19.72 2.38
CA LYS A 166 0.64 21.16 2.60
C LYS A 166 1.90 21.77 2.02
N ASP A 167 1.81 23.02 1.56
CA ASP A 167 2.98 23.74 1.04
C ASP A 167 3.98 24.13 2.16
N LYS A 168 3.60 23.95 3.42
CA LYS A 168 4.45 24.20 4.61
C LYS A 168 5.21 22.96 5.11
N ASP A 169 5.06 21.82 4.45
CA ASP A 169 5.72 20.57 4.83
C ASP A 169 7.17 20.53 4.28
N TYR A 170 8.11 19.85 4.97
CA TYR A 170 9.48 19.65 4.47
C TYR A 170 9.49 18.87 3.17
N ILE A 171 8.62 17.84 3.08
CA ILE A 171 8.47 16.95 1.93
C ILE A 171 7.03 16.97 1.49
N LYS A 172 6.83 17.04 0.17
CA LYS A 172 5.52 16.91 -0.45
C LYS A 172 5.54 15.81 -1.51
N LEU A 173 4.49 15.01 -1.55
CA LEU A 173 4.30 13.99 -2.57
C LEU A 173 3.50 14.57 -3.74
N LYS A 174 3.77 14.05 -4.93
CA LYS A 174 3.01 14.39 -6.14
C LYS A 174 1.53 14.09 -5.99
N LYS A 175 0.71 14.82 -6.74
CA LYS A 175 -0.73 14.64 -6.78
C LYS A 175 -1.14 13.33 -7.46
N TYR A 176 -0.41 12.90 -8.49
CA TYR A 176 -0.71 11.68 -9.24
C TYR A 176 0.38 10.66 -9.03
N ASP A 177 -0.02 9.43 -8.77
CA ASP A 177 0.85 8.28 -8.63
C ASP A 177 0.23 7.06 -9.30
N THR A 178 1.03 6.03 -9.57
CA THR A 178 0.56 4.79 -10.14
C THR A 178 1.25 3.64 -9.42
N PHE A 179 0.46 2.75 -8.85
CA PHE A 179 0.97 1.56 -8.15
C PHE A 179 0.82 0.32 -9.03
N ALA A 180 1.83 -0.54 -9.00
CA ALA A 180 1.65 -1.94 -9.35
C ALA A 180 1.19 -2.69 -8.10
N GLU A 181 0.30 -3.64 -8.27
CA GLU A 181 -0.18 -4.45 -7.16
C GLU A 181 -0.22 -5.93 -7.49
N ILE A 182 0.05 -6.72 -6.47
CA ILE A 182 -0.07 -8.18 -6.49
C ILE A 182 -0.71 -8.62 -5.18
N GLY A 183 -1.55 -9.63 -5.24
CA GLY A 183 -2.23 -10.08 -4.04
C GLY A 183 -2.76 -11.49 -4.14
N LEU A 184 -3.29 -11.93 -3.03
CA LEU A 184 -3.95 -13.23 -2.88
C LEU A 184 -5.19 -13.06 -2.01
N GLY A 185 -6.20 -13.86 -2.28
CA GLY A 185 -7.44 -13.83 -1.52
C GLY A 185 -8.18 -15.16 -1.60
N CYS A 186 -9.29 -15.20 -0.91
CA CYS A 186 -10.18 -16.35 -0.94
C CYS A 186 -11.63 -15.90 -0.85
N ASP A 187 -12.46 -16.38 -1.76
CA ASP A 187 -13.92 -16.22 -1.67
C ASP A 187 -14.47 -17.20 -0.64
N PHE A 188 -15.25 -16.70 0.32
CA PHE A 188 -16.03 -17.48 1.26
C PHE A 188 -17.51 -17.26 0.97
N TYR A 189 -18.19 -18.33 0.59
CA TYR A 189 -19.61 -18.31 0.27
C TYR A 189 -20.41 -18.63 1.53
N LEU A 190 -20.97 -17.61 2.15
CA LEU A 190 -21.89 -17.72 3.26
C LEU A 190 -23.32 -17.88 2.73
N PRO A 191 -24.29 -18.31 3.55
CA PRO A 191 -25.67 -18.52 3.09
C PRO A 191 -26.31 -17.29 2.45
N PHE A 192 -26.01 -16.08 2.95
CA PHE A 192 -26.67 -14.84 2.54
C PHE A 192 -25.77 -13.90 1.72
N PHE A 193 -24.45 -13.96 1.93
CA PHE A 193 -23.49 -13.06 1.27
C PHE A 193 -22.17 -13.79 1.00
N LYS A 194 -21.34 -13.18 0.19
CA LYS A 194 -19.97 -13.62 -0.07
C LYS A 194 -19.01 -12.63 0.57
N VAL A 195 -18.04 -13.13 1.33
CA VAL A 195 -16.95 -12.33 1.88
C VAL A 195 -15.63 -12.78 1.28
N ARG A 196 -14.77 -11.80 0.95
CA ARG A 196 -13.47 -12.03 0.31
C ARG A 196 -12.39 -11.29 1.09
N PRO A 197 -11.73 -11.93 2.06
CA PRO A 197 -10.47 -11.41 2.58
C PRO A 197 -9.40 -11.46 1.49
N GLU A 198 -8.69 -10.35 1.35
CA GLU A 198 -7.67 -10.17 0.33
C GLU A 198 -6.49 -9.42 0.90
N LEU A 199 -5.30 -9.96 0.72
CA LEU A 199 -4.03 -9.35 1.08
C LEU A 199 -3.32 -8.90 -0.19
N LYS A 200 -3.01 -7.60 -0.30
CA LYS A 200 -2.30 -7.00 -1.42
C LYS A 200 -1.01 -6.33 -0.98
N PHE A 201 -0.02 -6.40 -1.84
CA PHE A 201 1.16 -5.56 -1.81
C PHE A 201 1.10 -4.58 -2.98
N MET A 202 1.28 -3.29 -2.68
CA MET A 202 1.26 -2.20 -3.66
C MET A 202 2.59 -1.46 -3.62
N TYR A 203 3.15 -1.18 -4.79
CA TYR A 203 4.41 -0.45 -4.96
C TYR A 203 4.26 0.65 -6.00
N SER A 204 4.65 1.89 -5.65
CA SER A 204 4.63 3.02 -6.59
C SER A 204 5.66 2.81 -7.69
N LEU A 205 5.20 2.87 -8.95
CA LEU A 205 6.04 2.78 -10.15
C LEU A 205 6.75 4.09 -10.49
N MET A 206 6.25 5.18 -9.95
CA MET A 206 6.75 6.52 -10.25
C MET A 206 7.47 7.10 -9.03
N ASN A 207 8.39 8.03 -9.28
CA ASN A 207 8.91 8.85 -8.20
C ASN A 207 7.79 9.72 -7.64
N SER A 208 7.34 9.40 -6.43
CA SER A 208 6.23 10.08 -5.75
C SER A 208 6.63 11.46 -5.18
N LEU A 209 7.93 11.83 -5.17
CA LEU A 209 8.43 13.09 -4.61
C LEU A 209 8.13 14.28 -5.53
N ASP A 210 7.51 15.34 -5.00
CA ASP A 210 7.32 16.63 -5.69
C ASP A 210 8.56 17.51 -5.54
N LYS A 211 9.50 17.44 -6.51
CA LYS A 211 10.71 18.24 -6.53
C LYS A 211 10.46 19.76 -6.74
N ASP A 212 9.32 20.12 -7.36
CA ASP A 212 8.98 21.53 -7.55
C ASP A 212 8.48 22.20 -6.26
N HIS A 213 8.15 21.39 -5.24
CA HIS A 213 7.82 21.90 -3.91
C HIS A 213 8.93 22.78 -3.33
N ILE A 214 10.20 22.42 -3.54
CA ILE A 214 11.37 23.15 -3.06
C ILE A 214 11.34 24.64 -3.48
N LYS A 215 10.82 24.94 -4.68
CA LYS A 215 10.70 26.30 -5.20
C LYS A 215 9.60 27.13 -4.52
N ARG A 216 8.66 26.45 -3.82
CA ARG A 216 7.48 27.07 -3.16
C ARG A 216 7.65 27.22 -1.66
N ILE A 217 8.73 26.67 -1.09
CA ILE A 217 9.03 26.77 0.33
C ILE A 217 9.41 28.21 0.67
N GLU A 218 8.64 28.83 1.57
CA GLU A 218 8.89 30.20 2.05
C GLU A 218 10.05 30.26 3.06
N ASP A 219 10.14 29.23 3.92
CA ASP A 219 11.16 29.15 4.97
C ASP A 219 12.43 28.48 4.43
N LYS A 220 13.47 29.28 4.22
CA LYS A 220 14.76 28.80 3.71
C LYS A 220 15.47 27.81 4.64
N SER A 221 15.13 27.76 5.93
CA SER A 221 15.70 26.80 6.88
C SER A 221 15.27 25.35 6.58
N MET A 222 14.17 25.18 5.85
CA MET A 222 13.64 23.86 5.45
C MET A 222 14.33 23.29 4.18
N LEU A 223 14.99 24.12 3.39
CA LEU A 223 15.60 23.72 2.11
C LEU A 223 16.60 22.57 2.23
N PRO A 224 17.50 22.52 3.23
CA PRO A 224 18.43 21.40 3.38
C PRO A 224 17.74 20.07 3.58
N TYR A 225 16.63 20.05 4.33
CA TYR A 225 15.84 18.85 4.58
C TYR A 225 15.08 18.40 3.33
N SER A 226 14.49 19.33 2.59
CA SER A 226 13.80 19.02 1.33
C SER A 226 14.76 18.54 0.24
N ASN A 227 16.01 19.03 0.23
CA ASN A 227 17.06 18.62 -0.70
C ASN A 227 17.76 17.31 -0.30
N SER A 228 17.51 16.78 0.89
CA SER A 228 18.15 15.55 1.37
C SER A 228 17.70 14.29 0.62
N ILE A 229 16.57 14.38 -0.12
CA ILE A 229 15.94 13.24 -0.78
C ILE A 229 15.96 13.44 -2.29
N SER A 230 16.43 12.44 -3.01
CA SER A 230 16.42 12.41 -4.48
C SER A 230 15.15 11.81 -5.05
N GLU A 231 14.66 10.73 -4.45
CA GLU A 231 13.49 9.97 -4.91
C GLU A 231 12.72 9.39 -3.72
N ALA A 232 11.43 9.19 -3.94
CA ALA A 232 10.55 8.57 -2.96
C ALA A 232 9.60 7.59 -3.65
N HIS A 233 9.46 6.37 -3.11
CA HIS A 233 8.51 5.37 -3.58
C HIS A 233 7.60 4.92 -2.46
N SER A 234 6.30 5.01 -2.68
CA SER A 234 5.30 4.57 -1.71
C SER A 234 5.10 3.06 -1.78
N LYS A 235 5.09 2.41 -0.62
CA LYS A 235 4.78 0.99 -0.45
C LYS A 235 3.60 0.83 0.48
N MET A 236 2.71 -0.12 0.19
CA MET A 236 1.58 -0.43 1.06
C MET A 236 1.36 -1.94 1.11
N ILE A 237 1.01 -2.44 2.30
CA ILE A 237 0.44 -3.77 2.49
C ILE A 237 -1.00 -3.56 2.93
N VAL A 238 -1.94 -4.11 2.17
CA VAL A 238 -3.37 -3.84 2.31
C VAL A 238 -4.11 -5.12 2.60
N LEU A 239 -4.87 -5.14 3.67
CA LEU A 239 -5.83 -6.20 3.99
C LEU A 239 -7.24 -5.64 3.80
N THR A 240 -7.96 -6.15 2.81
CA THR A 240 -9.31 -5.69 2.47
C THR A 240 -10.30 -6.84 2.53
N PHE A 241 -11.49 -6.55 3.02
CA PHE A 241 -12.63 -7.45 2.99
C PHE A 241 -13.65 -6.91 1.98
N TYR A 242 -13.96 -7.70 0.97
CA TYR A 242 -14.99 -7.39 -0.01
C TYR A 242 -16.27 -8.15 0.34
N PHE A 243 -17.40 -7.48 0.21
CA PHE A 243 -18.73 -8.00 0.53
C PHE A 243 -19.64 -7.88 -0.69
N GLU A 244 -20.33 -9.01 -1.00
CA GLU A 244 -21.29 -9.14 -2.10
C GLU A 244 -22.62 -9.71 -1.61
#